data_a208431d0c90c80a5317c6912bd5ea1a
#
_entry.id   a208431d0c90c80a5317c6912bd5ea1a
#
_cell.length_a   1.000
_cell.length_b   1.000
_cell.length_c   1.000
_cell.angle_alpha   90.00
_cell.angle_beta   90.00
_cell.angle_gamma   90.00
#
_symmetry.space_group_name_H-M   'P 1'
#
loop_
_entity.id
_entity.type
_entity.pdbx_description
1 polymer ?
#
loop_
_entity_poly.entity_id
_entity_poly.type
_entity_poly.pdbx_seq_one_letter_code
_entity_poly.pdbx_strand_id
1 'polypeptide(L)'
;APLFSHITFVMQSVDNIIIRNCRFTMKGVPVLRTGENKIVAWRDGAQVEVGDPDCIGIQADKVSAKTNWGGHIWIDHCEFFNGGAANKDRYDGLLDCKNNVQWMTFSYNYFHDHDKSCLWGKGDSDVYENCRTISFHHNFFDQIEGSRLPLQRGGHVHYYNNYMRGCEDGWDIRTGAVAYEEGCYFEDTKSPIRSDRGG
;
A
#
# COMPACT_ATOMS: atom_id res chain seq x y z
N ALA A 1 20.79 -3.82 3.20
CA ALA A 1 19.59 -4.37 2.56
C ALA A 1 19.67 -4.16 1.04
N PRO A 2 19.32 -5.16 0.22
CA PRO A 2 19.27 -5.00 -1.23
C PRO A 2 18.23 -3.95 -1.62
N LEU A 3 18.55 -3.12 -2.63
CA LEU A 3 17.65 -2.13 -3.19
C LEU A 3 17.03 -2.65 -4.49
N PHE A 4 15.72 -2.73 -4.52
CA PHE A 4 14.94 -2.97 -5.72
C PHE A 4 14.44 -1.62 -6.25
N SER A 5 15.01 -1.17 -7.34
CA SER A 5 14.62 0.08 -7.99
C SER A 5 14.14 -0.18 -9.41
N HIS A 6 13.16 0.59 -9.87
CA HIS A 6 12.58 0.48 -11.22
C HIS A 6 11.86 -0.86 -11.48
N ILE A 7 11.42 -1.54 -10.41
CA ILE A 7 10.74 -2.83 -10.50
C ILE A 7 9.51 -2.78 -9.59
N THR A 8 8.34 -3.10 -10.15
CA THR A 8 7.13 -3.37 -9.39
C THR A 8 7.04 -4.86 -9.10
N PHE A 9 6.82 -5.20 -7.84
CA PHE A 9 6.49 -6.58 -7.44
C PHE A 9 4.97 -6.75 -7.47
N VAL A 10 4.46 -7.45 -8.46
CA VAL A 10 3.04 -7.80 -8.53
C VAL A 10 2.84 -9.24 -8.08
N MET A 11 2.18 -9.39 -6.95
CA MET A 11 1.82 -10.70 -6.39
C MET A 11 0.34 -10.94 -6.67
N GLN A 12 0.07 -11.80 -7.65
CA GLN A 12 -1.30 -12.09 -8.07
C GLN A 12 -1.65 -13.54 -7.78
N SER A 13 -2.64 -13.75 -6.91
CA SER A 13 -3.13 -15.08 -6.49
C SER A 13 -2.01 -16.03 -6.07
N VAL A 14 -1.08 -15.49 -5.28
CA VAL A 14 0.05 -16.25 -4.71
C VAL A 14 -0.11 -16.43 -3.21
N ASP A 15 0.59 -17.40 -2.66
CA ASP A 15 0.51 -17.81 -1.27
C ASP A 15 1.91 -18.12 -0.70
N ASN A 16 2.07 -18.00 0.62
CA ASN A 16 3.30 -18.35 1.34
C ASN A 16 4.55 -17.54 0.87
N ILE A 17 4.43 -16.23 0.84
CA ILE A 17 5.52 -15.32 0.46
C ILE A 17 6.11 -14.64 1.70
N ILE A 18 7.42 -14.62 1.79
CA ILE A 18 8.16 -13.87 2.81
C ILE A 18 9.13 -12.92 2.10
N ILE A 19 9.02 -11.61 2.38
CA ILE A 19 9.94 -10.59 1.91
C ILE A 19 10.51 -9.87 3.13
N ARG A 20 11.84 -9.90 3.28
CA ARG A 20 12.49 -9.32 4.45
C ARG A 20 13.77 -8.59 4.10
N ASN A 21 14.05 -7.53 4.88
CA ASN A 21 15.31 -6.79 4.81
C ASN A 21 15.62 -6.24 3.41
N CYS A 22 14.61 -5.72 2.71
CA CYS A 22 14.71 -5.19 1.36
C CYS A 22 14.34 -3.70 1.32
N ARG A 23 14.79 -3.00 0.29
CA ARG A 23 14.43 -1.61 0.03
C ARG A 23 13.75 -1.52 -1.33
N PHE A 24 12.68 -0.72 -1.42
CA PHE A 24 11.87 -0.61 -2.63
C PHE A 24 11.66 0.85 -3.02
N THR A 25 11.86 1.16 -4.29
CA THR A 25 11.59 2.48 -4.84
C THR A 25 11.28 2.46 -6.33
N MET A 26 10.30 3.24 -6.72
CA MET A 26 10.02 3.55 -8.12
C MET A 26 10.67 4.87 -8.56
N LYS A 27 11.42 5.54 -7.67
CA LYS A 27 12.10 6.81 -7.96
C LYS A 27 12.99 6.68 -9.19
N GLY A 28 12.77 7.57 -10.16
CA GLY A 28 13.55 7.57 -11.40
C GLY A 28 12.98 6.72 -12.54
N VAL A 29 11.94 5.93 -12.31
CA VAL A 29 11.24 5.22 -13.39
C VAL A 29 10.68 6.25 -14.39
N PRO A 30 10.95 6.12 -15.70
CA PRO A 30 10.48 7.05 -16.71
C PRO A 30 8.99 6.80 -17.04
N VAL A 31 8.11 7.07 -16.07
CA VAL A 31 6.66 6.97 -16.25
C VAL A 31 6.11 8.35 -16.57
N LEU A 32 5.30 8.43 -17.60
CA LEU A 32 4.62 9.65 -18.01
C LEU A 32 3.11 9.45 -17.92
N ARG A 33 2.42 10.44 -17.38
CA ARG A 33 0.96 10.51 -17.42
C ARG A 33 0.54 11.30 -18.66
N THR A 34 -0.20 10.69 -19.55
CA THR A 34 -0.69 11.34 -20.79
C THR A 34 -1.86 12.28 -20.50
N GLY A 35 -2.22 13.12 -21.50
CA GLY A 35 -3.43 13.96 -21.44
C GLY A 35 -4.74 13.19 -21.29
N GLU A 36 -4.76 11.90 -21.62
CA GLU A 36 -5.89 11.00 -21.38
C GLU A 36 -5.84 10.34 -19.99
N ASN A 37 -4.94 10.80 -19.14
CA ASN A 37 -4.69 10.25 -17.81
C ASN A 37 -4.26 8.79 -17.81
N LYS A 38 -3.64 8.34 -18.86
CA LYS A 38 -3.02 7.02 -18.96
C LYS A 38 -1.56 7.09 -18.55
N ILE A 39 -1.10 6.10 -17.87
CA ILE A 39 0.30 5.98 -17.47
C ILE A 39 1.01 5.17 -18.54
N VAL A 40 2.06 5.73 -19.10
CA VAL A 40 2.86 5.10 -20.14
C VAL A 40 4.32 5.02 -19.69
N ALA A 41 4.98 3.96 -20.11
CA ALA A 41 6.42 3.79 -20.00
C ALA A 41 7.02 3.51 -21.36
N TRP A 42 8.34 3.63 -21.48
CA TRP A 42 9.05 3.29 -22.68
C TRP A 42 9.53 1.83 -22.62
N ARG A 43 9.19 1.06 -23.65
CA ARG A 43 9.68 -0.30 -23.83
C ARG A 43 10.08 -0.48 -25.28
N ASP A 44 11.31 -0.95 -25.52
CA ASP A 44 11.84 -1.24 -26.85
C ASP A 44 11.69 -0.09 -27.87
N GLY A 45 11.87 1.17 -27.40
CA GLY A 45 11.78 2.35 -28.24
C GLY A 45 10.34 2.86 -28.51
N ALA A 46 9.33 2.27 -27.88
CA ALA A 46 7.94 2.68 -28.02
C ALA A 46 7.31 3.02 -26.66
N GLN A 47 6.29 3.90 -26.67
CA GLN A 47 5.44 4.11 -25.50
C GLN A 47 4.43 2.97 -25.39
N VAL A 48 4.36 2.35 -24.21
CA VAL A 48 3.39 1.32 -23.87
C VAL A 48 2.57 1.76 -22.68
N GLU A 49 1.28 1.50 -22.69
CA GLU A 49 0.43 1.74 -21.54
C GLU A 49 0.80 0.75 -20.44
N VAL A 50 1.03 1.27 -19.24
CA VAL A 50 1.31 0.49 -18.03
C VAL A 50 0.34 0.92 -16.96
N GLY A 51 0.06 0.03 -15.99
CA GLY A 51 -0.73 0.40 -14.83
C GLY A 51 0.03 1.36 -13.91
N ASP A 52 -0.66 1.86 -12.88
CA ASP A 52 -0.04 2.68 -11.86
C ASP A 52 1.05 1.87 -11.12
N PRO A 53 2.30 2.33 -11.09
CA PRO A 53 3.41 1.56 -10.57
C PRO A 53 3.52 1.65 -9.05
N ASP A 54 2.98 0.67 -8.35
CA ASP A 54 3.24 0.45 -6.93
C ASP A 54 4.64 -0.15 -6.71
N CYS A 55 5.27 0.06 -5.58
CA CYS A 55 6.46 -0.70 -5.23
C CYS A 55 6.12 -2.18 -5.05
N ILE A 56 5.07 -2.48 -4.27
CA ILE A 56 4.51 -3.82 -4.14
C ILE A 56 2.99 -3.74 -4.27
N GLY A 57 2.42 -4.51 -5.21
CA GLY A 57 0.98 -4.71 -5.36
C GLY A 57 0.60 -6.16 -5.10
N ILE A 58 -0.28 -6.40 -4.12
CA ILE A 58 -0.79 -7.72 -3.75
C ILE A 58 -2.26 -7.78 -4.14
N GLN A 59 -2.65 -8.79 -4.94
CA GLN A 59 -4.03 -8.90 -5.37
C GLN A 59 -4.45 -10.34 -5.69
N ALA A 60 -5.70 -10.67 -5.44
CA ALA A 60 -6.32 -11.83 -6.06
C ALA A 60 -6.76 -11.48 -7.49
N ASP A 61 -6.79 -12.47 -8.37
CA ASP A 61 -7.37 -12.28 -9.70
C ASP A 61 -8.91 -12.14 -9.63
N LYS A 62 -9.54 -11.75 -10.74
CA LYS A 62 -10.99 -11.52 -10.78
C LYS A 62 -11.82 -12.78 -10.55
N VAL A 63 -11.31 -13.94 -10.86
CA VAL A 63 -12.00 -15.22 -10.69
C VAL A 63 -11.93 -15.64 -9.23
N SER A 64 -10.76 -15.55 -8.65
CA SER A 64 -10.48 -15.90 -7.25
C SER A 64 -11.00 -14.87 -6.25
N ALA A 65 -11.34 -13.68 -6.69
CA ALA A 65 -11.78 -12.59 -5.81
C ALA A 65 -12.99 -12.95 -4.92
N LYS A 66 -13.81 -13.91 -5.35
CA LYS A 66 -14.98 -14.38 -4.59
C LYS A 66 -14.72 -15.64 -3.76
N THR A 67 -13.61 -16.34 -4.01
CA THR A 67 -13.36 -17.69 -3.49
C THR A 67 -12.22 -17.77 -2.50
N ASN A 68 -11.78 -16.64 -1.99
CA ASN A 68 -10.72 -16.63 -1.00
C ASN A 68 -9.36 -17.07 -1.55
N TRP A 69 -8.55 -16.12 -1.89
CA TRP A 69 -7.33 -16.47 -2.49
C TRP A 69 -6.12 -15.69 -2.17
N GLY A 70 -5.12 -16.37 -2.10
CA GLY A 70 -3.80 -15.89 -1.86
C GLY A 70 -3.67 -15.33 -0.46
N GLY A 71 -2.48 -15.25 0.03
CA GLY A 71 -2.21 -14.73 1.33
C GLY A 71 -1.05 -15.43 1.99
N HIS A 72 -1.07 -15.48 3.33
CA HIS A 72 0.09 -15.92 4.10
C HIS A 72 1.35 -15.18 3.64
N ILE A 73 1.21 -13.82 3.48
CA ILE A 73 2.29 -12.97 3.01
C ILE A 73 2.85 -12.19 4.19
N TRP A 74 4.15 -12.29 4.37
CA TRP A 74 4.86 -11.56 5.40
C TRP A 74 5.90 -10.64 4.78
N ILE A 75 5.73 -9.31 5.00
CA ILE A 75 6.67 -8.27 4.57
C ILE A 75 7.22 -7.60 5.84
N ASP A 76 8.53 -7.72 6.03
CA ASP A 76 9.16 -7.44 7.30
C ASP A 76 10.52 -6.75 7.16
N HIS A 77 10.78 -5.74 8.01
CA HIS A 77 12.04 -4.99 8.00
C HIS A 77 12.40 -4.43 6.59
N CYS A 78 11.40 -3.94 5.88
CA CYS A 78 11.59 -3.35 4.56
C CYS A 78 11.46 -1.83 4.61
N GLU A 79 12.09 -1.15 3.65
CA GLU A 79 12.02 0.29 3.47
C GLU A 79 11.35 0.61 2.13
N PHE A 80 10.39 1.55 2.15
CA PHE A 80 9.59 1.95 0.99
C PHE A 80 9.61 3.46 0.81
N PHE A 81 10.01 3.93 -0.38
CA PHE A 81 10.08 5.37 -0.67
C PHE A 81 10.08 5.68 -2.17
N ASN A 82 9.54 6.83 -2.57
CA ASN A 82 9.51 7.24 -3.98
C ASN A 82 10.00 8.67 -4.25
N GLY A 83 10.37 9.43 -3.21
CA GLY A 83 10.98 10.75 -3.37
C GLY A 83 10.06 11.94 -3.18
N GLY A 84 9.04 11.81 -2.31
CA GLY A 84 8.23 12.93 -1.82
C GLY A 84 7.01 13.28 -2.66
N ALA A 85 6.24 14.28 -2.20
CA ALA A 85 4.93 14.67 -2.73
C ALA A 85 4.96 15.10 -4.21
N ALA A 86 6.05 15.65 -4.68
CA ALA A 86 6.19 16.03 -6.09
C ALA A 86 6.02 14.86 -7.06
N ASN A 87 6.08 13.64 -6.57
CA ASN A 87 5.94 12.42 -7.38
C ASN A 87 4.59 11.71 -7.22
N LYS A 88 3.65 12.26 -6.45
CA LYS A 88 2.40 11.58 -6.07
C LYS A 88 1.55 11.06 -7.22
N ASP A 89 1.58 11.74 -8.36
CA ASP A 89 0.83 11.36 -9.56
C ASP A 89 1.72 10.66 -10.60
N ARG A 90 3.01 10.49 -10.29
CA ARG A 90 3.95 9.79 -11.15
C ARG A 90 4.09 8.32 -10.77
N TYR A 91 4.04 8.04 -9.48
CA TYR A 91 4.05 6.70 -8.92
C TYR A 91 2.79 6.53 -8.08
N ASP A 92 2.24 5.32 -7.98
CA ASP A 92 1.07 5.08 -7.13
C ASP A 92 1.51 4.71 -5.70
N GLY A 93 1.15 3.56 -5.20
CA GLY A 93 1.38 3.20 -3.81
C GLY A 93 2.79 2.65 -3.52
N LEU A 94 3.11 2.58 -2.24
CA LEU A 94 4.29 1.86 -1.77
C LEU A 94 3.96 0.38 -1.53
N LEU A 95 2.82 0.11 -0.86
CA LEU A 95 2.36 -1.25 -0.58
C LEU A 95 0.84 -1.31 -0.66
N ASP A 96 0.33 -1.90 -1.73
CA ASP A 96 -1.10 -1.96 -1.99
C ASP A 96 -1.64 -3.39 -1.95
N CYS A 97 -2.84 -3.56 -1.36
CA CYS A 97 -3.56 -4.82 -1.32
C CYS A 97 -4.95 -4.65 -1.92
N LYS A 98 -5.27 -5.45 -2.93
CA LYS A 98 -6.51 -5.31 -3.72
C LYS A 98 -7.23 -6.66 -3.82
N ASN A 99 -8.55 -6.62 -3.99
CA ASN A 99 -9.40 -7.79 -4.09
C ASN A 99 -9.39 -8.66 -2.80
N ASN A 100 -9.67 -9.94 -2.93
CA ASN A 100 -9.84 -10.83 -1.78
C ASN A 100 -8.55 -11.57 -1.40
N VAL A 101 -7.50 -10.82 -1.05
CA VAL A 101 -6.30 -11.40 -0.43
C VAL A 101 -6.48 -11.46 1.08
N GLN A 102 -5.85 -12.44 1.74
CA GLN A 102 -6.02 -12.67 3.18
C GLN A 102 -4.70 -13.04 3.87
N TRP A 103 -4.73 -13.04 5.20
CA TRP A 103 -3.64 -13.55 6.06
C TRP A 103 -2.30 -12.89 5.78
N MET A 104 -2.26 -11.58 5.92
CA MET A 104 -1.03 -10.82 5.70
C MET A 104 -0.48 -10.27 7.01
N THR A 105 0.83 -10.20 7.10
CA THR A 105 1.54 -9.51 8.18
C THR A 105 2.52 -8.52 7.57
N PHE A 106 2.42 -7.27 7.98
CA PHE A 106 3.36 -6.22 7.61
C PHE A 106 3.96 -5.65 8.90
N SER A 107 5.26 -5.87 9.08
CA SER A 107 5.91 -5.61 10.36
C SER A 107 7.28 -4.96 10.21
N TYR A 108 7.60 -4.03 11.12
CA TYR A 108 8.89 -3.35 11.19
C TYR A 108 9.32 -2.67 9.88
N ASN A 109 8.36 -2.25 9.05
CA ASN A 109 8.65 -1.57 7.81
C ASN A 109 8.77 -0.06 8.02
N TYR A 110 9.57 0.58 7.19
CA TYR A 110 9.77 2.01 7.17
C TYR A 110 9.22 2.61 5.87
N PHE A 111 8.24 3.52 5.99
CA PHE A 111 7.59 4.22 4.89
C PHE A 111 7.91 5.71 4.96
N HIS A 112 8.47 6.27 3.89
CA HIS A 112 8.84 7.68 3.86
C HIS A 112 8.91 8.25 2.43
N ASP A 113 9.11 9.56 2.32
CA ASP A 113 9.31 10.25 1.04
C ASP A 113 8.29 9.87 -0.04
N HIS A 114 7.01 9.90 0.31
CA HIS A 114 5.94 9.66 -0.66
C HIS A 114 4.63 10.29 -0.18
N ASP A 115 3.66 10.39 -1.11
CA ASP A 115 2.33 10.94 -0.83
C ASP A 115 1.26 9.86 -0.64
N LYS A 116 1.27 8.80 -1.45
CA LYS A 116 0.30 7.71 -1.42
C LYS A 116 0.92 6.42 -0.89
N SER A 117 0.92 6.22 0.42
CA SER A 117 1.70 5.13 0.99
C SER A 117 1.08 3.75 0.77
N CYS A 118 -0.03 3.43 1.46
CA CYS A 118 -0.61 2.09 1.46
C CYS A 118 -2.11 2.13 1.15
N LEU A 119 -2.57 1.32 0.20
CA LEU A 119 -3.97 1.21 -0.15
C LEU A 119 -4.47 -0.22 0.03
N TRP A 120 -5.47 -0.41 0.87
CA TRP A 120 -6.14 -1.69 1.06
C TRP A 120 -7.59 -1.60 0.61
N GLY A 121 -7.86 -2.19 -0.56
CA GLY A 121 -9.11 -2.03 -1.29
C GLY A 121 -9.08 -0.88 -2.30
N LYS A 122 -9.12 -1.22 -3.58
CA LYS A 122 -8.98 -0.29 -4.70
C LYS A 122 -10.15 0.69 -4.88
N GLY A 123 -11.30 0.38 -4.31
CA GLY A 123 -12.53 1.19 -4.43
C GLY A 123 -13.61 0.70 -3.49
N ASP A 124 -14.72 1.43 -3.38
CA ASP A 124 -15.80 1.14 -2.43
C ASP A 124 -16.54 -0.18 -2.73
N SER A 125 -16.39 -0.72 -3.94
CA SER A 125 -16.89 -2.05 -4.32
C SER A 125 -15.91 -3.19 -4.01
N ASP A 126 -14.69 -2.87 -3.58
CA ASP A 126 -13.67 -3.86 -3.21
C ASP A 126 -13.79 -4.25 -1.73
N VAL A 127 -14.98 -4.69 -1.36
CA VAL A 127 -15.36 -5.11 -0.02
C VAL A 127 -15.93 -6.54 -0.07
N TYR A 128 -15.10 -7.51 0.20
CA TYR A 128 -15.48 -8.92 0.25
C TYR A 128 -15.51 -9.40 1.69
N GLU A 129 -16.40 -10.35 1.96
CA GLU A 129 -16.42 -11.03 3.24
C GLU A 129 -15.05 -11.69 3.53
N ASN A 130 -14.52 -11.42 4.70
CA ASN A 130 -13.22 -11.91 5.18
C ASN A 130 -12.00 -11.51 4.31
N CYS A 131 -12.13 -10.50 3.45
CA CYS A 131 -10.97 -10.01 2.71
C CYS A 131 -9.99 -9.25 3.62
N ARG A 132 -8.74 -9.21 3.21
CA ARG A 132 -7.67 -8.41 3.82
C ARG A 132 -7.59 -8.51 5.35
N THR A 133 -7.48 -9.73 5.85
CA THR A 133 -7.11 -9.97 7.26
C THR A 133 -5.63 -9.66 7.43
N ILE A 134 -5.32 -8.56 8.11
CA ILE A 134 -3.96 -8.02 8.19
C ILE A 134 -3.55 -7.79 9.64
N SER A 135 -2.37 -8.26 10.01
CA SER A 135 -1.63 -7.79 11.17
C SER A 135 -0.62 -6.73 10.72
N PHE A 136 -0.82 -5.49 11.18
CA PHE A 136 0.02 -4.37 10.79
C PHE A 136 0.67 -3.77 12.03
N HIS A 137 1.98 -4.01 12.23
CA HIS A 137 2.61 -3.66 13.49
C HIS A 137 4.07 -3.24 13.41
N HIS A 138 4.47 -2.42 14.37
CA HIS A 138 5.84 -1.92 14.51
C HIS A 138 6.34 -1.23 13.22
N ASN A 139 5.43 -0.71 12.41
CA ASN A 139 5.80 0.06 11.22
C ASN A 139 6.00 1.52 11.57
N PHE A 140 6.88 2.17 10.84
CA PHE A 140 7.16 3.59 10.98
C PHE A 140 6.82 4.34 9.69
N PHE A 141 5.97 5.37 9.82
CA PHE A 141 5.67 6.34 8.77
C PHE A 141 6.32 7.67 9.13
N ASP A 142 7.16 8.19 8.26
CA ASP A 142 7.92 9.39 8.52
C ASP A 142 7.69 10.46 7.44
N GLN A 143 7.09 11.56 7.84
CA GLN A 143 6.88 12.74 7.00
C GLN A 143 6.19 12.44 5.66
N ILE A 144 5.15 11.60 5.69
CA ILE A 144 4.31 11.35 4.53
C ILE A 144 3.37 12.54 4.34
N GLU A 145 3.50 13.23 3.20
CA GLU A 145 2.81 14.50 2.93
C GLU A 145 1.38 14.35 2.43
N GLY A 146 0.92 13.14 2.19
CA GLY A 146 -0.37 12.91 1.58
C GLY A 146 -1.24 11.94 2.36
N SER A 147 -1.80 10.98 1.67
CA SER A 147 -2.84 10.10 2.15
C SER A 147 -2.46 8.62 2.10
N ARG A 148 -3.39 7.75 2.48
CA ARG A 148 -3.22 6.29 2.43
C ARG A 148 -2.14 5.78 3.40
N LEU A 149 -2.32 6.06 4.70
CA LEU A 149 -1.31 5.71 5.72
C LEU A 149 -1.77 4.65 6.76
N PRO A 150 -2.44 3.55 6.40
CA PRO A 150 -3.06 3.23 5.13
C PRO A 150 -4.50 3.76 4.98
N LEU A 151 -4.98 3.75 3.72
CA LEU A 151 -6.39 3.87 3.42
C LEU A 151 -6.99 2.47 3.30
N GLN A 152 -7.94 2.15 4.18
CA GLN A 152 -8.56 0.83 4.25
C GLN A 152 -10.01 0.85 3.81
N ARG A 153 -10.38 -0.06 2.89
CA ARG A 153 -11.75 -0.42 2.54
C ARG A 153 -11.94 -1.91 2.70
N GLY A 154 -13.01 -2.30 3.37
CA GLY A 154 -13.24 -3.69 3.73
C GLY A 154 -12.09 -4.28 4.57
N GLY A 155 -12.22 -5.55 4.90
CA GLY A 155 -11.21 -6.27 5.64
C GLY A 155 -11.14 -5.98 7.13
N HIS A 156 -10.37 -6.79 7.81
CA HIS A 156 -10.15 -6.72 9.24
C HIS A 156 -8.66 -6.51 9.50
N VAL A 157 -8.32 -5.38 10.09
CA VAL A 157 -6.93 -5.03 10.33
C VAL A 157 -6.67 -4.77 11.81
N HIS A 158 -5.65 -5.41 12.32
CA HIS A 158 -5.13 -5.12 13.64
C HIS A 158 -3.87 -4.25 13.50
N TYR A 159 -4.01 -2.99 13.91
CA TYR A 159 -2.93 -2.01 13.98
C TYR A 159 -2.37 -1.98 15.39
N TYR A 160 -1.12 -2.33 15.59
CA TYR A 160 -0.54 -2.24 16.92
C TYR A 160 0.94 -1.85 16.92
N ASN A 161 1.30 -1.05 17.90
CA ASN A 161 2.67 -0.58 18.10
C ASN A 161 3.28 0.10 16.86
N ASN A 162 2.47 0.77 16.05
CA ASN A 162 2.97 1.55 14.92
C ASN A 162 3.32 2.97 15.36
N TYR A 163 4.22 3.60 14.64
CA TYR A 163 4.61 4.98 14.86
C TYR A 163 4.43 5.81 13.60
N MET A 164 3.79 6.98 13.75
CA MET A 164 3.69 8.01 12.72
C MET A 164 4.30 9.30 13.21
N ARG A 165 5.11 9.94 12.38
CA ARG A 165 5.72 11.22 12.69
C ARG A 165 5.58 12.21 11.54
N GLY A 166 5.04 13.41 11.83
CA GLY A 166 4.98 14.51 10.88
C GLY A 166 4.16 14.20 9.63
N CYS A 167 3.12 13.35 9.74
CA CYS A 167 2.30 12.94 8.61
C CYS A 167 1.07 13.83 8.46
N GLU A 168 0.62 14.04 7.21
CA GLU A 168 -0.59 14.82 6.92
C GLU A 168 -1.86 14.07 7.36
N ASP A 169 -1.93 12.77 7.09
CA ASP A 169 -3.02 11.87 7.47
C ASP A 169 -2.50 10.70 8.33
N GLY A 170 -3.42 9.90 8.88
CA GLY A 170 -3.15 8.63 9.54
C GLY A 170 -4.00 7.51 8.94
N TRP A 171 -4.58 6.67 9.80
CA TRP A 171 -5.50 5.63 9.36
C TRP A 171 -6.77 6.23 8.73
N ASP A 172 -7.09 5.89 7.49
CA ASP A 172 -8.33 6.30 6.82
C ASP A 172 -9.22 5.07 6.63
N ILE A 173 -10.11 4.85 7.60
CA ILE A 173 -10.98 3.68 7.68
C ILE A 173 -12.27 3.98 6.93
N ARG A 174 -12.52 3.25 5.86
CA ARG A 174 -13.65 3.51 4.95
C ARG A 174 -14.58 2.31 4.81
N THR A 175 -15.45 2.37 3.82
CA THR A 175 -16.53 1.44 3.51
C THR A 175 -16.23 -0.02 3.87
N GLY A 176 -17.00 -0.60 4.79
CA GLY A 176 -16.93 -2.00 5.20
C GLY A 176 -15.65 -2.43 5.89
N ALA A 177 -14.82 -1.49 6.31
CA ALA A 177 -13.57 -1.77 7.00
C ALA A 177 -13.79 -1.96 8.52
N VAL A 178 -13.06 -2.89 9.10
CA VAL A 178 -12.98 -3.08 10.55
C VAL A 178 -11.53 -2.92 10.98
N ALA A 179 -11.27 -1.98 11.88
CA ALA A 179 -9.95 -1.71 12.42
C ALA A 179 -9.96 -1.90 13.94
N TYR A 180 -8.96 -2.61 14.44
CA TYR A 180 -8.65 -2.65 15.85
C TYR A 180 -7.27 -2.03 16.07
N GLU A 181 -7.17 -1.07 16.98
CA GLU A 181 -5.93 -0.33 17.20
C GLU A 181 -5.51 -0.37 18.66
N GLU A 182 -4.22 -0.60 18.89
CA GLU A 182 -3.63 -0.52 20.21
C GLU A 182 -2.14 -0.16 20.17
N GLY A 183 -1.69 0.62 21.15
CA GLY A 183 -0.28 0.94 21.34
C GLY A 183 0.37 1.73 20.21
N CYS A 184 -0.41 2.32 19.28
CA CYS A 184 0.13 3.17 18.23
C CYS A 184 0.45 4.58 18.76
N TYR A 185 1.45 5.22 18.17
CA TYR A 185 1.87 6.57 18.55
C TYR A 185 1.87 7.50 17.32
N PHE A 186 1.21 8.64 17.47
CA PHE A 186 1.09 9.67 16.44
C PHE A 186 1.74 10.95 16.94
N GLU A 187 2.86 11.33 16.34
CA GLU A 187 3.58 12.56 16.62
C GLU A 187 3.39 13.53 15.47
N ASP A 188 2.94 14.74 15.76
CA ASP A 188 2.72 15.82 14.78
C ASP A 188 1.93 15.35 13.53
N THR A 189 1.00 14.42 13.71
CA THR A 189 0.12 13.90 12.66
C THR A 189 -1.22 14.63 12.71
N LYS A 190 -1.63 15.29 11.61
CA LYS A 190 -2.81 16.17 11.63
C LYS A 190 -4.14 15.45 11.77
N SER A 191 -4.29 14.32 11.14
CA SER A 191 -5.52 13.51 11.16
C SER A 191 -5.19 12.05 11.48
N PRO A 192 -4.89 11.72 12.74
CA PRO A 192 -4.36 10.40 13.12
C PRO A 192 -5.27 9.24 12.71
N ILE A 193 -6.57 9.39 12.92
CA ILE A 193 -7.56 8.36 12.59
C ILE A 193 -8.80 9.03 12.02
N ARG A 194 -9.28 8.52 10.89
CA ARG A 194 -10.53 8.97 10.27
C ARG A 194 -11.42 7.78 9.92
N SER A 195 -12.72 7.93 10.16
CA SER A 195 -13.75 6.96 9.78
C SER A 195 -15.02 7.64 9.23
N ASP A 196 -14.89 8.87 8.77
CA ASP A 196 -15.98 9.74 8.31
C ASP A 196 -16.46 9.49 6.88
N ARG A 197 -15.87 8.50 6.18
CA ARG A 197 -16.13 8.19 4.78
C ARG A 197 -16.67 6.77 4.57
N GLY A 198 -17.63 6.38 5.39
CA GLY A 198 -18.35 5.11 5.26
C GLY A 198 -17.67 3.90 5.91
N GLY A 199 -16.82 4.13 6.89
CA GLY A 199 -16.26 3.10 7.77
C GLY A 199 -17.06 2.94 9.05
#